data_805d079afcafc4ec7fb5aca5964bb11d
#
_entry.id   805d079afcafc4ec7fb5aca5964bb11d
#
_cell.length_a   1.000
_cell.length_b   1.000
_cell.length_c   1.000
_cell.angle_alpha   90.00
_cell.angle_beta   90.00
_cell.angle_gamma   90.00
#
_symmetry.space_group_name_H-M   'P 1'
#
loop_
_entity.id
_entity.type
_entity.pdbx_description
1 polymer ?
#
loop_
_entity_poly.entity_id
_entity_poly.type
_entity_poly.pdbx_seq_one_letter_code
_entity_poly.pdbx_strand_id
1 'polypeptide(L)'
;MLAAEKGYKKLIKSYLDIDNLRPSNDENVEFESIIKKCYESMMDDFNSPKLISHLFEISRIIENVKKEKNMMSKKSISVLKSHLKVFLIDILGFSVDINNDKKIGNSDELISAMIEIRDFSRKNKNYEISDFIRNKLNSFGINLNDN
;
A
#
# COMPACT_ATOMS: atom_id res chain seq x y z
N MET A 1 -9.33 -0.54 -17.39
CA MET A 1 -9.42 -0.56 -15.92
C MET A 1 -8.17 -1.08 -15.23
N LEU A 2 -7.66 -2.26 -15.55
CA LEU A 2 -6.47 -2.85 -14.90
C LEU A 2 -5.17 -2.00 -14.91
N ALA A 3 -4.93 -1.19 -15.95
CA ALA A 3 -3.71 -0.38 -16.04
C ALA A 3 -3.74 0.84 -15.09
N ALA A 4 -4.88 1.54 -15.00
CA ALA A 4 -5.06 2.67 -14.10
C ALA A 4 -4.98 2.25 -12.63
N GLU A 5 -5.57 1.11 -12.27
CA GLU A 5 -5.51 0.54 -10.93
C GLU A 5 -4.07 0.17 -10.54
N LYS A 6 -3.31 -0.43 -11.44
CA LYS A 6 -1.89 -0.72 -11.22
C LYS A 6 -1.07 0.56 -11.01
N GLY A 7 -1.36 1.59 -11.79
CA GLY A 7 -0.72 2.91 -11.64
C GLY A 7 -1.00 3.54 -10.28
N TYR A 8 -2.28 3.57 -9.88
CA TYR A 8 -2.71 4.04 -8.56
C TYR A 8 -2.00 3.30 -7.42
N LYS A 9 -2.06 1.96 -7.42
CA LYS A 9 -1.40 1.13 -6.40
C LYS A 9 0.10 1.39 -6.34
N LYS A 10 0.76 1.61 -7.49
CA LYS A 10 2.19 1.91 -7.53
C LYS A 10 2.51 3.26 -6.87
N LEU A 11 1.73 4.31 -7.12
CA LEU A 11 1.95 5.62 -6.52
C LEU A 11 1.73 5.59 -5.01
N ILE A 12 0.64 4.98 -4.54
CA ILE A 12 0.39 4.81 -3.11
C ILE A 12 1.48 3.99 -2.43
N LYS A 13 1.89 2.88 -3.05
CA LYS A 13 2.98 2.06 -2.52
C LYS A 13 4.28 2.86 -2.39
N SER A 14 4.62 3.68 -3.39
CA SER A 14 5.81 4.53 -3.33
C SER A 14 5.73 5.53 -2.18
N TYR A 15 4.56 6.12 -1.94
CA TYR A 15 4.34 7.02 -0.80
C TYR A 15 4.56 6.33 0.55
N LEU A 16 4.04 5.10 0.71
CA LEU A 16 4.21 4.31 1.93
C LEU A 16 5.65 3.81 2.09
N ASP A 17 6.33 3.48 1.00
CA ASP A 17 7.71 3.00 1.02
C ASP A 17 8.69 4.07 1.51
N ILE A 18 8.36 5.37 1.43
CA ILE A 18 9.22 6.47 1.91
C ILE A 18 9.56 6.33 3.39
N ASP A 19 8.63 5.86 4.22
CA ASP A 19 8.85 5.67 5.66
C ASP A 19 9.86 4.57 5.97
N ASN A 20 10.11 3.69 5.01
CA ASN A 20 11.02 2.56 5.14
C ASN A 20 12.38 2.81 4.46
N LEU A 21 12.61 4.03 3.90
CA LEU A 21 13.88 4.37 3.30
C LEU A 21 14.95 4.56 4.36
N ARG A 22 16.14 4.04 4.08
CA ARG A 22 17.32 4.25 4.93
C ARG A 22 17.98 5.58 4.56
N PRO A 23 18.06 6.54 5.50
CA PRO A 23 18.75 7.79 5.24
C PRO A 23 20.26 7.57 5.12
N SER A 24 20.91 8.33 4.23
CA SER A 24 22.35 8.38 4.07
C SER A 24 22.88 9.77 4.41
N ASN A 25 24.16 9.86 4.77
CA ASN A 25 24.85 11.14 4.88
C ASN A 25 25.24 11.70 3.51
N ASP A 26 25.40 10.82 2.52
CA ASP A 26 25.69 11.17 1.14
C ASP A 26 24.36 11.28 0.38
N GLU A 27 24.28 12.23 -0.55
CA GLU A 27 23.11 12.45 -1.40
C GLU A 27 23.55 12.52 -2.86
N ASN A 28 22.94 11.69 -3.71
CA ASN A 28 23.21 11.65 -5.15
C ASN A 28 21.92 11.71 -5.96
N VAL A 29 20.81 12.14 -5.36
CA VAL A 29 19.51 12.22 -6.00
C VAL A 29 19.07 13.68 -6.06
N GLU A 30 18.73 14.12 -7.26
CA GLU A 30 18.09 15.41 -7.51
C GLU A 30 16.62 15.18 -7.85
N PHE A 31 15.72 15.54 -6.95
CA PHE A 31 14.27 15.41 -7.13
C PHE A 31 13.53 16.75 -7.17
N GLU A 32 14.18 17.83 -6.76
CA GLU A 32 13.60 19.17 -6.67
C GLU A 32 13.12 19.67 -8.04
N SER A 33 13.87 19.36 -9.09
CA SER A 33 13.50 19.72 -10.47
C SER A 33 12.19 19.04 -10.90
N ILE A 34 11.96 17.79 -10.46
CA ILE A 34 10.73 17.04 -10.75
C ILE A 34 9.57 17.58 -9.92
N ILE A 35 9.80 17.92 -8.66
CA ILE A 35 8.79 18.59 -7.80
C ILE A 35 8.35 19.91 -8.43
N LYS A 36 9.29 20.72 -8.93
CA LYS A 36 8.96 21.95 -9.66
C LYS A 36 8.06 21.68 -10.87
N LYS A 37 8.37 20.68 -11.69
CA LYS A 37 7.53 20.25 -12.82
C LYS A 37 6.15 19.79 -12.39
N CYS A 38 6.01 19.17 -11.21
CA CYS A 38 4.71 18.82 -10.64
C CYS A 38 3.87 20.07 -10.38
N TYR A 39 4.42 21.10 -9.74
CA TYR A 39 3.73 22.38 -9.54
C TYR A 39 3.41 23.07 -10.85
N GLU A 40 4.33 23.13 -11.80
CA GLU A 40 4.10 23.70 -13.14
C GLU A 40 2.93 23.00 -13.87
N SER A 41 2.81 21.66 -13.70
CA SER A 41 1.70 20.91 -14.28
C SER A 41 0.35 21.28 -13.63
N MET A 42 0.35 21.63 -12.34
CA MET A 42 -0.85 22.11 -11.67
C MET A 42 -1.24 23.53 -12.11
N MET A 43 -0.26 24.36 -12.40
CA MET A 43 -0.47 25.73 -12.90
C MET A 43 -0.89 25.75 -14.39
N ASP A 44 -0.62 24.67 -15.14
CA ASP A 44 -1.00 24.46 -16.54
C ASP A 44 -2.40 23.84 -16.61
N ASP A 45 -3.42 24.61 -16.24
CA ASP A 45 -4.84 24.24 -16.26
C ASP A 45 -5.16 22.89 -15.59
N PHE A 46 -4.52 22.64 -14.46
CA PHE A 46 -4.70 21.38 -13.70
C PHE A 46 -4.38 20.13 -14.53
N ASN A 47 -3.28 20.14 -15.24
CA ASN A 47 -2.86 19.05 -16.12
C ASN A 47 -2.49 17.77 -15.33
N SER A 48 -3.51 17.09 -14.84
CA SER A 48 -3.35 15.88 -14.01
C SER A 48 -2.62 14.73 -14.72
N PRO A 49 -2.78 14.48 -16.05
CA PRO A 49 -1.97 13.47 -16.72
C PRO A 49 -0.46 13.76 -16.67
N LYS A 50 -0.09 15.04 -16.85
CA LYS A 50 1.32 15.48 -16.78
C LYS A 50 1.86 15.40 -15.36
N LEU A 51 1.07 15.80 -14.35
CA LEU A 51 1.40 15.62 -12.95
C LEU A 51 1.66 14.16 -12.62
N ILE A 52 0.75 13.24 -12.99
CA ILE A 52 0.87 11.81 -12.75
C ILE A 52 2.14 11.23 -13.39
N SER A 53 2.51 11.70 -14.58
CA SER A 53 3.77 11.29 -15.23
C SER A 53 4.99 11.63 -14.37
N HIS A 54 5.06 12.86 -13.84
CA HIS A 54 6.16 13.28 -12.96
C HIS A 54 6.15 12.53 -11.61
N LEU A 55 4.97 12.22 -11.09
CA LEU A 55 4.87 11.38 -9.87
C LEU A 55 5.40 9.96 -10.09
N PHE A 56 5.27 9.40 -11.31
CA PHE A 56 5.91 8.14 -11.66
C PHE A 56 7.45 8.25 -11.76
N GLU A 57 7.98 9.39 -12.18
CA GLU A 57 9.43 9.63 -12.14
C GLU A 57 9.93 9.61 -10.69
N ILE A 58 9.22 10.27 -9.77
CA ILE A 58 9.52 10.23 -8.33
C ILE A 58 9.42 8.80 -7.78
N SER A 59 8.41 8.04 -8.19
CA SER A 59 8.28 6.63 -7.78
C SER A 59 9.50 5.79 -8.15
N ARG A 60 10.13 6.05 -9.32
CA ARG A 60 11.36 5.36 -9.72
C ARG A 60 12.56 5.76 -8.84
N ILE A 61 12.63 7.03 -8.46
CA ILE A 61 13.68 7.51 -7.54
C ILE A 61 13.55 6.78 -6.20
N ILE A 62 12.35 6.74 -5.61
CA ILE A 62 12.08 6.06 -4.34
C ILE A 62 12.47 4.57 -4.44
N GLU A 63 12.11 3.91 -5.53
CA GLU A 63 12.45 2.52 -5.78
C GLU A 63 13.97 2.32 -5.88
N ASN A 64 14.70 3.24 -6.51
CA ASN A 64 16.16 3.17 -6.60
C ASN A 64 16.83 3.42 -5.25
N VAL A 65 16.33 4.35 -4.44
CA VAL A 65 16.82 4.57 -3.07
C VAL A 65 16.56 3.33 -2.21
N LYS A 66 15.37 2.73 -2.33
CA LYS A 66 15.04 1.48 -1.61
C LYS A 66 15.95 0.31 -1.97
N LYS A 67 16.41 0.25 -3.23
CA LYS A 67 17.35 -0.77 -3.73
C LYS A 67 18.83 -0.40 -3.49
N GLU A 68 19.09 0.64 -2.70
CA GLU A 68 20.44 1.14 -2.39
C GLU A 68 21.28 1.55 -3.64
N LYS A 69 20.61 1.81 -4.76
CA LYS A 69 21.24 2.32 -5.98
C LYS A 69 21.47 3.82 -5.93
N ASN A 70 20.65 4.51 -5.15
CA ASN A 70 20.72 5.94 -4.92
C ASN A 70 20.69 6.21 -3.42
N MET A 71 21.26 7.34 -3.03
CA MET A 71 21.36 7.76 -1.63
C MET A 71 20.61 9.08 -1.42
N MET A 72 19.86 9.18 -0.33
CA MET A 72 19.05 10.35 0.00
C MET A 72 19.19 10.68 1.49
N SER A 73 19.35 11.96 1.81
CA SER A 73 19.47 12.42 3.18
C SER A 73 18.12 12.33 3.93
N LYS A 74 18.17 12.28 5.26
CA LYS A 74 16.94 12.29 6.09
C LYS A 74 16.08 13.52 5.82
N LYS A 75 16.72 14.67 5.59
CA LYS A 75 16.03 15.93 5.28
C LYS A 75 15.30 15.82 3.95
N SER A 76 15.96 15.34 2.92
CA SER A 76 15.39 15.17 1.56
C SER A 76 14.25 14.16 1.54
N ILE A 77 14.37 13.06 2.28
CA ILE A 77 13.26 12.09 2.47
C ILE A 77 12.03 12.78 3.08
N SER A 78 12.22 13.59 4.12
CA SER A 78 11.11 14.30 4.78
C SER A 78 10.45 15.33 3.85
N VAL A 79 11.24 16.09 3.10
CA VAL A 79 10.77 17.08 2.12
C VAL A 79 9.99 16.38 1.01
N LEU A 80 10.54 15.32 0.44
CA LEU A 80 9.89 14.55 -0.61
C LEU A 80 8.55 13.96 -0.15
N LYS A 81 8.51 13.42 1.06
CA LYS A 81 7.27 12.90 1.66
C LYS A 81 6.19 13.97 1.78
N SER A 82 6.57 15.18 2.21
CA SER A 82 5.64 16.30 2.36
C SER A 82 5.04 16.71 1.01
N HIS A 83 5.85 16.81 -0.04
CA HIS A 83 5.35 17.12 -1.38
C HIS A 83 4.45 16.01 -1.94
N LEU A 84 4.82 14.74 -1.77
CA LEU A 84 4.00 13.63 -2.24
C LEU A 84 2.66 13.57 -1.51
N LYS A 85 2.62 13.89 -0.20
CA LYS A 85 1.36 14.02 0.52
C LYS A 85 0.46 15.07 -0.15
N VAL A 86 0.98 16.26 -0.43
CA VAL A 86 0.22 17.33 -1.07
C VAL A 86 -0.33 16.87 -2.42
N PHE A 87 0.50 16.30 -3.29
CA PHE A 87 0.04 15.90 -4.62
C PHE A 87 -0.91 14.71 -4.62
N LEU A 88 -0.58 13.65 -3.88
CA LEU A 88 -1.37 12.41 -3.90
C LEU A 88 -2.64 12.51 -3.06
N ILE A 89 -2.54 13.06 -1.84
CA ILE A 89 -3.63 13.06 -0.89
C ILE A 89 -4.48 14.33 -1.04
N ASP A 90 -3.83 15.50 -0.92
CA ASP A 90 -4.57 16.76 -0.79
C ASP A 90 -5.10 17.25 -2.16
N ILE A 91 -4.39 16.98 -3.27
CA ILE A 91 -4.76 17.44 -4.63
C ILE A 91 -5.49 16.33 -5.40
N LEU A 92 -4.87 15.15 -5.56
CA LEU A 92 -5.46 14.06 -6.35
C LEU A 92 -6.52 13.25 -5.57
N GLY A 93 -6.66 13.48 -4.26
CA GLY A 93 -7.67 12.82 -3.42
C GLY A 93 -7.46 11.32 -3.27
N PHE A 94 -6.21 10.84 -3.38
CA PHE A 94 -5.92 9.43 -3.22
C PHE A 94 -6.09 9.04 -1.75
N SER A 95 -6.91 8.04 -1.48
CA SER A 95 -7.02 7.47 -0.14
C SER A 95 -5.86 6.51 0.12
N VAL A 96 -5.12 6.80 1.20
CA VAL A 96 -4.11 5.87 1.72
C VAL A 96 -4.84 4.94 2.69
N ASP A 97 -5.52 3.95 2.18
CA ASP A 97 -6.05 2.86 2.99
C ASP A 97 -4.86 2.01 3.48
N ILE A 98 -4.30 2.42 4.62
CA ILE A 98 -3.26 1.67 5.34
C ILE A 98 -3.76 0.26 5.70
N ASN A 99 -5.07 0.03 5.61
CA ASN A 99 -5.71 -1.24 5.95
C ASN A 99 -5.76 -2.25 4.79
N ASN A 100 -5.48 -1.85 3.54
CA ASN A 100 -5.53 -2.80 2.41
C ASN A 100 -4.22 -3.53 2.12
N ASP A 101 -3.08 -3.11 2.72
CA ASP A 101 -1.79 -3.81 2.60
C ASP A 101 -1.19 -4.28 3.95
N LYS A 102 -1.82 -3.98 5.09
CA LYS A 102 -1.80 -4.96 6.14
C LYS A 102 -2.65 -6.11 5.60
N LYS A 103 -2.03 -7.07 4.92
CA LYS A 103 -2.43 -8.45 5.02
C LYS A 103 -2.71 -8.65 6.52
N ILE A 104 -3.96 -8.61 6.92
CA ILE A 104 -4.46 -9.33 8.08
C ILE A 104 -3.76 -10.67 7.91
N GLY A 105 -2.82 -10.97 8.80
CA GLY A 105 -1.89 -12.08 8.65
C GLY A 105 -2.62 -13.22 7.98
N ASN A 106 -2.15 -13.62 6.83
CA ASN A 106 -2.75 -14.52 5.86
C ASN A 106 -4.20 -14.85 6.17
N SER A 107 -5.17 -14.27 5.43
CA SER A 107 -6.58 -14.65 5.58
C SER A 107 -6.74 -16.17 5.57
N ASP A 108 -5.87 -16.86 4.84
CA ASP A 108 -5.80 -18.31 4.78
C ASP A 108 -5.32 -18.93 6.09
N GLU A 109 -4.37 -18.33 6.81
CA GLU A 109 -3.93 -18.80 8.14
C GLU A 109 -5.02 -18.59 9.20
N LEU A 110 -5.75 -17.47 9.14
CA LEU A 110 -6.90 -17.21 10.02
C LEU A 110 -8.05 -18.18 9.74
N ILE A 111 -8.35 -18.46 8.49
CA ILE A 111 -9.35 -19.44 8.08
C ILE A 111 -8.91 -20.83 8.54
N SER A 112 -7.65 -21.21 8.36
CA SER A 112 -7.09 -22.48 8.81
C SER A 112 -7.20 -22.62 10.34
N ALA A 113 -6.86 -21.59 11.11
CA ALA A 113 -7.01 -21.58 12.56
C ALA A 113 -8.48 -21.74 12.99
N MET A 114 -9.42 -21.09 12.28
CA MET A 114 -10.86 -21.26 12.57
C MET A 114 -11.34 -22.69 12.28
N ILE A 115 -10.83 -23.32 11.22
CA ILE A 115 -11.13 -24.72 10.89
C ILE A 115 -10.57 -25.65 11.97
N GLU A 116 -9.34 -25.43 12.43
CA GLU A 116 -8.75 -26.21 13.53
C GLU A 116 -9.55 -26.08 14.83
N ILE A 117 -9.99 -24.87 15.20
CA ILE A 117 -10.84 -24.63 16.37
C ILE A 117 -12.18 -25.36 16.24
N ARG A 118 -12.79 -25.34 15.03
CA ARG A 118 -14.03 -26.08 14.75
C ARG A 118 -13.83 -27.59 14.94
N ASP A 119 -12.75 -28.15 14.39
CA ASP A 119 -12.46 -29.58 14.49
C ASP A 119 -12.14 -30.01 15.94
N PHE A 120 -11.42 -29.17 16.68
CA PHE A 120 -11.19 -29.37 18.10
C PHE A 120 -12.51 -29.36 18.90
N SER A 121 -13.42 -28.42 18.58
CA SER A 121 -14.73 -28.34 19.22
C SER A 121 -15.58 -29.58 18.94
N ARG A 122 -15.56 -30.12 17.71
CA ARG A 122 -16.24 -31.37 17.36
C ARG A 122 -15.69 -32.58 18.13
N LYS A 123 -14.36 -32.67 18.22
CA LYS A 123 -13.71 -33.74 19.00
C LYS A 123 -14.12 -33.74 20.49
N ASN A 124 -14.32 -32.52 21.03
CA ASN A 124 -14.78 -32.34 22.41
C ASN A 124 -16.32 -32.35 22.57
N LYS A 125 -17.06 -32.74 21.50
CA LYS A 125 -18.52 -32.79 21.48
C LYS A 125 -19.19 -31.43 21.75
N ASN A 126 -18.48 -30.32 21.54
CA ASN A 126 -19.03 -28.96 21.62
C ASN A 126 -19.57 -28.54 20.25
N TYR A 127 -20.74 -29.03 19.94
CA TYR A 127 -21.36 -28.81 18.62
C TYR A 127 -21.83 -27.36 18.43
N GLU A 128 -22.22 -26.66 19.49
CA GLU A 128 -22.63 -25.24 19.40
C GLU A 128 -21.53 -24.35 18.84
N ILE A 129 -20.30 -24.46 19.33
CA ILE A 129 -19.16 -23.67 18.82
C ILE A 129 -18.81 -24.09 17.40
N SER A 130 -18.85 -25.40 17.12
CA SER A 130 -18.58 -25.91 15.77
C SER A 130 -19.56 -25.37 14.73
N ASP A 131 -20.86 -25.36 15.04
CA ASP A 131 -21.90 -24.86 14.15
C ASP A 131 -21.87 -23.35 14.03
N PHE A 132 -21.54 -22.62 15.10
CA PHE A 132 -21.36 -21.18 15.06
C PHE A 132 -20.22 -20.78 14.09
N ILE A 133 -19.06 -21.45 14.17
CA ILE A 133 -17.92 -21.21 13.29
C ILE A 133 -18.30 -21.53 11.84
N ARG A 134 -18.97 -22.66 11.58
CA ARG A 134 -19.45 -23.04 10.25
C ARG A 134 -20.38 -21.98 9.65
N ASN A 135 -21.38 -21.56 10.41
CA ASN A 135 -22.36 -20.56 9.94
C ASN A 135 -21.69 -19.22 9.66
N LYS A 136 -20.70 -18.84 10.48
CA LYS A 136 -19.93 -17.61 10.30
C LYS A 136 -19.07 -17.67 9.03
N LEU A 137 -18.35 -18.77 8.79
CA LEU A 137 -17.55 -18.95 7.57
C LEU A 137 -18.44 -18.96 6.31
N ASN A 138 -19.58 -19.64 6.35
CA ASN A 138 -20.56 -19.62 5.27
C ASN A 138 -21.08 -18.22 4.97
N SER A 139 -21.30 -17.37 5.99
CA SER A 139 -21.74 -15.99 5.80
C SER A 139 -20.69 -15.10 5.10
N PHE A 140 -19.41 -15.51 5.09
CA PHE A 140 -18.32 -14.90 4.34
C PHE A 140 -18.05 -15.56 2.98
N GLY A 141 -18.92 -16.50 2.56
CA GLY A 141 -18.76 -17.21 1.28
C GLY A 141 -17.76 -18.35 1.30
N ILE A 142 -17.28 -18.75 2.49
CA ILE A 142 -16.33 -19.86 2.66
C ILE A 142 -17.12 -21.12 3.00
N ASN A 143 -17.33 -21.98 2.00
CA ASN A 143 -18.05 -23.23 2.18
C ASN A 143 -17.07 -24.33 2.65
N LEU A 144 -17.36 -24.92 3.82
CA LEU A 144 -16.63 -26.06 4.32
C LEU A 144 -17.31 -27.34 3.85
N ASN A 145 -16.60 -28.15 3.05
CA ASN A 145 -17.06 -29.49 2.71
C ASN A 145 -16.74 -30.41 3.89
N ASP A 146 -17.77 -30.94 4.53
CA ASP A 146 -17.63 -32.01 5.52
C ASP A 146 -17.33 -33.32 4.76
N ASN A 147 -16.10 -33.78 4.81
CA ASN A 147 -15.74 -35.15 4.46
C ASN A 147 -15.89 -36.05 5.67
#